data_6ee5b423d0e46790c422a480073760b8
#
_entry.id   6ee5b423d0e46790c422a480073760b8
#
_cell.length_a   1.000
_cell.length_b   1.000
_cell.length_c   1.000
_cell.angle_alpha   90.00
_cell.angle_beta   90.00
_cell.angle_gamma   90.00
#
_symmetry.space_group_name_H-M   'P 1'
#
loop_
_entity.id
_entity.type
_entity.pdbx_description
1 polymer ?
#
loop_
_entity_poly.entity_id
_entity_poly.type
_entity_poly.pdbx_seq_one_letter_code
_entity_poly.pdbx_strand_id
1 'polypeptide(L)'
;CFNDAHQISFTGFGSPQWHNHRSNNDGLSIKGWQAVKNYMGDKSPYRYNPTYGFGPNGERMSASHNEYHKPQLSLNHQWQINEKSSLSTAAYVSIGRGYGNAGQGYKKDANGTTYRNMWYGSYKGNLKTYFRNSDGTFAYDQINDMNEASDNGSMMAMSKSINEHNWYGLLSTYTTKFGDYIDFYGGIDFLYYKGTHTN
;
A
#
# COMPACT_ATOMS: atom_id res chain seq x y z
N CYS A 1 -31.77 -18.44 7.89
CA CYS A 1 -32.73 -19.00 6.90
C CYS A 1 -33.98 -18.15 6.87
N PHE A 2 -34.53 -17.90 5.68
CA PHE A 2 -35.83 -17.23 5.53
C PHE A 2 -36.97 -18.22 5.63
N ASN A 3 -36.75 -19.41 5.09
CA ASN A 3 -37.53 -20.62 5.18
C ASN A 3 -36.70 -21.80 4.67
N ASP A 4 -37.27 -22.98 4.52
CA ASP A 4 -36.52 -24.17 4.07
C ASP A 4 -36.00 -24.07 2.62
N ALA A 5 -36.58 -23.17 1.80
CA ALA A 5 -36.17 -22.97 0.41
C ALA A 5 -35.16 -21.80 0.23
N HIS A 6 -35.08 -20.86 1.15
CA HIS A 6 -34.26 -19.68 0.99
C HIS A 6 -33.30 -19.45 2.17
N GLN A 7 -32.05 -19.29 1.84
CA GLN A 7 -31.00 -18.87 2.78
C GLN A 7 -30.35 -17.57 2.30
N ILE A 8 -30.31 -16.59 3.16
CA ILE A 8 -29.62 -15.32 2.90
C ILE A 8 -28.51 -15.15 3.94
N SER A 9 -27.34 -14.77 3.48
CA SER A 9 -26.23 -14.41 4.35
C SER A 9 -25.61 -13.07 3.92
N PHE A 10 -25.25 -12.25 4.89
CA PHE A 10 -24.52 -11.02 4.71
C PHE A 10 -23.18 -11.14 5.38
N THR A 11 -22.12 -10.76 4.67
CA THR A 11 -20.74 -10.76 5.18
C THR A 11 -20.11 -9.40 4.93
N GLY A 12 -19.47 -8.86 5.95
CA GLY A 12 -18.70 -7.63 5.83
C GLY A 12 -17.37 -7.78 6.56
N PHE A 13 -16.30 -7.35 5.92
CA PHE A 13 -14.99 -7.27 6.55
C PHE A 13 -14.20 -6.07 6.03
N GLY A 14 -13.25 -5.62 6.82
CA GLY A 14 -12.36 -4.55 6.48
C GLY A 14 -11.27 -4.43 7.53
N SER A 15 -10.12 -3.93 7.13
CA SER A 15 -9.00 -3.72 8.02
C SER A 15 -8.31 -2.41 7.63
N PRO A 16 -8.68 -1.28 8.25
CA PRO A 16 -7.90 -0.06 8.10
C PRO A 16 -6.52 -0.28 8.71
N GLN A 17 -5.49 0.05 7.95
CA GLN A 17 -4.12 -0.11 8.42
C GLN A 17 -3.19 0.94 7.83
N TRP A 18 -2.14 1.23 8.57
CA TRP A 18 -1.02 2.04 8.15
C TRP A 18 0.28 1.48 8.73
N HIS A 19 1.36 1.69 8.03
CA HIS A 19 2.67 1.28 8.50
C HIS A 19 3.78 2.06 7.81
N ASN A 20 4.91 2.17 8.48
CA ASN A 20 6.13 2.73 7.95
C ASN A 20 7.11 1.59 7.65
N HIS A 21 7.67 1.61 6.45
CA HIS A 21 8.68 0.64 6.05
C HIS A 21 10.09 1.13 6.36
N ARG A 22 11.01 0.21 6.45
CA ARG A 22 12.44 0.48 6.31
C ARG A 22 12.79 0.35 4.84
N SER A 23 12.69 1.44 4.11
CA SER A 23 12.91 1.41 2.67
C SER A 23 14.38 1.57 2.33
N ASN A 24 14.95 0.53 1.76
CA ASN A 24 16.22 0.59 1.07
C ASN A 24 15.97 0.28 -0.41
N ASN A 25 16.61 1.03 -1.30
CA ASN A 25 16.57 0.74 -2.74
C ASN A 25 17.15 -0.65 -3.03
N ASP A 26 18.27 -0.93 -2.37
CA ASP A 26 18.98 -2.20 -2.42
C ASP A 26 19.29 -2.64 -1.00
N GLY A 27 19.51 -3.92 -0.78
CA GLY A 27 20.06 -4.42 0.46
C GLY A 27 21.41 -3.77 0.79
N LEU A 28 21.71 -3.66 2.08
CA LEU A 28 23.03 -3.20 2.52
C LEU A 28 24.05 -4.34 2.41
N SER A 29 25.23 -4.01 1.91
CA SER A 29 26.41 -4.88 2.01
C SER A 29 26.87 -5.03 3.47
N ILE A 30 27.76 -5.97 3.75
CA ILE A 30 28.39 -6.12 5.07
C ILE A 30 29.03 -4.79 5.52
N LYS A 31 29.75 -4.13 4.62
CA LYS A 31 30.33 -2.80 4.87
C LYS A 31 29.27 -1.75 5.18
N GLY A 32 28.14 -1.79 4.48
CA GLY A 32 26.99 -0.91 4.73
C GLY A 32 26.42 -1.12 6.14
N TRP A 33 26.25 -2.36 6.59
CA TRP A 33 25.81 -2.67 7.94
C TRP A 33 26.84 -2.28 9.03
N GLN A 34 28.12 -2.39 8.75
CA GLN A 34 29.16 -1.88 9.63
C GLN A 34 29.07 -0.35 9.77
N ALA A 35 28.79 0.36 8.70
CA ALA A 35 28.59 1.81 8.74
C ALA A 35 27.33 2.20 9.55
N VAL A 36 26.25 1.43 9.46
CA VAL A 36 25.03 1.65 10.26
C VAL A 36 25.32 1.58 11.77
N LYS A 37 26.27 0.76 12.21
CA LYS A 37 26.65 0.67 13.61
C LYS A 37 27.09 2.01 14.19
N ASN A 38 27.70 2.88 13.38
CA ASN A 38 28.15 4.21 13.82
C ASN A 38 26.96 5.12 14.22
N TYR A 39 25.78 4.93 13.63
CA TYR A 39 24.56 5.65 14.01
C TYR A 39 23.88 5.03 15.22
N MET A 40 23.95 3.72 15.36
CA MET A 40 23.15 2.99 16.33
C MET A 40 23.80 2.90 17.72
N GLY A 41 25.12 3.15 17.80
CA GLY A 41 25.86 3.01 19.07
C GLY A 41 25.67 1.63 19.70
N ASP A 42 25.18 1.59 20.94
CA ASP A 42 24.91 0.35 21.68
C ASP A 42 23.64 -0.38 21.23
N LYS A 43 22.82 0.24 20.37
CA LYS A 43 21.62 -0.40 19.85
C LYS A 43 21.97 -1.38 18.73
N SER A 44 21.15 -2.41 18.57
CA SER A 44 21.30 -3.34 17.44
C SER A 44 21.22 -2.60 16.10
N PRO A 45 22.19 -2.75 15.20
CA PRO A 45 22.17 -2.13 13.88
C PRO A 45 20.96 -2.55 13.05
N TYR A 46 20.40 -3.74 13.29
CA TYR A 46 19.20 -4.23 12.61
C TYR A 46 17.92 -3.46 12.94
N ARG A 47 17.94 -2.57 13.95
CA ARG A 47 16.82 -1.66 14.26
C ARG A 47 16.88 -0.35 13.50
N TYR A 48 17.95 -0.10 12.74
CA TYR A 48 18.09 1.11 11.94
C TYR A 48 16.96 1.24 10.91
N ASN A 49 16.35 2.42 10.87
CA ASN A 49 15.37 2.79 9.86
C ASN A 49 15.82 4.08 9.13
N PRO A 50 16.27 3.98 7.87
CA PRO A 50 16.84 5.11 7.14
C PRO A 50 15.81 6.14 6.68
N THR A 51 14.51 5.84 6.76
CA THR A 51 13.44 6.73 6.31
C THR A 51 12.69 7.40 7.45
N TYR A 52 13.01 7.01 8.69
CA TYR A 52 12.43 7.59 9.89
C TYR A 52 13.20 8.83 10.34
N GLY A 53 12.46 9.85 10.73
CA GLY A 53 13.04 11.09 11.27
C GLY A 53 11.97 12.00 11.84
N PHE A 54 12.32 13.28 11.94
CA PHE A 54 11.47 14.31 12.48
C PHE A 54 11.36 15.48 11.51
N GLY A 55 10.19 16.05 11.40
CA GLY A 55 9.96 17.29 10.67
C GLY A 55 10.37 18.53 11.47
N PRO A 56 10.24 19.72 10.86
CA PRO A 56 10.70 20.98 11.45
C PRO A 56 9.98 21.33 12.75
N ASN A 57 8.80 20.82 13.01
CA ASN A 57 8.04 21.01 14.26
C ASN A 57 8.20 19.85 15.25
N GLY A 58 9.15 18.94 15.01
CA GLY A 58 9.38 17.75 15.83
C GLY A 58 8.37 16.61 15.62
N GLU A 59 7.49 16.70 14.63
CA GLU A 59 6.56 15.63 14.25
C GLU A 59 7.33 14.44 13.66
N ARG A 60 6.85 13.24 13.98
CA ARG A 60 7.43 12.01 13.43
C ARG A 60 7.06 11.86 11.96
N MET A 61 8.06 11.63 11.12
CA MET A 61 7.91 11.47 9.69
C MET A 61 8.56 10.19 9.18
N SER A 62 8.05 9.67 8.08
CA SER A 62 8.69 8.57 7.34
C SER A 62 8.51 8.78 5.85
N ALA A 63 9.61 8.75 5.12
CA ALA A 63 9.59 8.79 3.65
C ALA A 63 8.99 7.53 3.03
N SER A 64 8.81 6.48 3.81
CA SER A 64 8.24 5.21 3.37
C SER A 64 7.03 4.84 4.22
N HIS A 65 5.93 5.54 3.97
CA HIS A 65 4.64 5.32 4.61
C HIS A 65 3.66 4.67 3.64
N ASN A 66 2.83 3.78 4.15
CA ASN A 66 1.73 3.18 3.41
C ASN A 66 0.50 3.11 4.31
N GLU A 67 -0.65 3.49 3.75
CA GLU A 67 -1.94 3.48 4.43
C GLU A 67 -3.02 2.99 3.48
N TYR A 68 -3.86 2.06 3.92
CA TYR A 68 -4.98 1.63 3.12
C TYR A 68 -6.12 1.02 3.94
N HIS A 69 -7.31 1.09 3.35
CA HIS A 69 -8.50 0.40 3.80
C HIS A 69 -9.25 -0.14 2.58
N LYS A 70 -9.50 -1.44 2.54
CA LYS A 70 -10.19 -2.14 1.45
C LYS A 70 -11.35 -2.98 2.02
N PRO A 71 -12.43 -2.33 2.49
CA PRO A 71 -13.60 -3.06 2.98
C PRO A 71 -14.26 -3.82 1.83
N GLN A 72 -14.84 -4.94 2.18
CA GLN A 72 -15.67 -5.72 1.28
C GLN A 72 -16.97 -6.12 1.99
N LEU A 73 -18.08 -5.97 1.28
CA LEU A 73 -19.38 -6.42 1.69
C LEU A 73 -19.91 -7.40 0.66
N SER A 74 -20.58 -8.46 1.10
CA SER A 74 -21.26 -9.40 0.23
C SER A 74 -22.59 -9.81 0.78
N LEU A 75 -23.57 -9.97 -0.12
CA LEU A 75 -24.88 -10.52 0.12
C LEU A 75 -25.02 -11.79 -0.72
N ASN A 76 -25.23 -12.91 -0.06
CA ASN A 76 -25.37 -14.18 -0.72
C ASN A 76 -26.79 -14.72 -0.51
N HIS A 77 -27.40 -15.22 -1.57
CA HIS A 77 -28.71 -15.85 -1.57
C HIS A 77 -28.59 -17.22 -2.17
N GLN A 78 -29.06 -18.22 -1.42
CA GLN A 78 -29.26 -19.59 -1.88
C GLN A 78 -30.76 -19.85 -1.96
N TRP A 79 -31.23 -20.31 -3.11
CA TRP A 79 -32.62 -20.64 -3.35
C TRP A 79 -32.71 -22.08 -3.86
N GLN A 80 -33.31 -22.96 -3.05
CA GLN A 80 -33.70 -24.31 -3.46
C GLN A 80 -35.08 -24.21 -4.14
N ILE A 81 -35.09 -24.17 -5.47
CA ILE A 81 -36.30 -23.96 -6.25
C ILE A 81 -37.25 -25.19 -6.14
N ASN A 82 -36.64 -26.36 -6.23
CA ASN A 82 -37.27 -27.65 -6.02
C ASN A 82 -36.19 -28.70 -5.70
N GLU A 83 -36.55 -29.99 -5.56
CA GLU A 83 -35.61 -31.07 -5.20
C GLU A 83 -34.41 -31.21 -6.16
N LYS A 84 -34.59 -30.80 -7.42
CA LYS A 84 -33.59 -30.96 -8.49
C LYS A 84 -32.90 -29.66 -8.90
N SER A 85 -33.41 -28.48 -8.48
CA SER A 85 -32.99 -27.19 -9.02
C SER A 85 -32.69 -26.21 -7.91
N SER A 86 -31.57 -25.51 -8.04
CA SER A 86 -31.16 -24.44 -7.13
C SER A 86 -30.58 -23.24 -7.87
N LEU A 87 -30.69 -22.08 -7.25
CA LEU A 87 -30.06 -20.82 -7.70
C LEU A 87 -29.23 -20.24 -6.57
N SER A 88 -27.97 -20.01 -6.85
CA SER A 88 -27.03 -19.34 -5.95
C SER A 88 -26.68 -17.98 -6.52
N THR A 89 -26.90 -16.91 -5.77
CA THR A 89 -26.58 -15.53 -6.20
C THR A 89 -25.75 -14.84 -5.14
N ALA A 90 -24.67 -14.23 -5.56
CA ALA A 90 -23.80 -13.41 -4.72
C ALA A 90 -23.66 -12.00 -5.33
N ALA A 91 -24.00 -10.98 -4.57
CA ALA A 91 -23.69 -9.58 -4.87
C ALA A 91 -22.62 -9.09 -3.92
N TYR A 92 -21.62 -8.38 -4.44
CA TYR A 92 -20.54 -7.87 -3.61
C TYR A 92 -20.05 -6.49 -4.03
N VAL A 93 -19.49 -5.78 -3.08
CA VAL A 93 -18.87 -4.47 -3.27
C VAL A 93 -17.60 -4.34 -2.46
N SER A 94 -16.57 -3.77 -3.08
CA SER A 94 -15.36 -3.32 -2.40
C SER A 94 -15.03 -1.89 -2.80
N ILE A 95 -14.84 -1.01 -1.80
CA ILE A 95 -14.49 0.39 -2.00
C ILE A 95 -13.15 0.63 -1.30
N GLY A 96 -12.07 0.44 -2.06
CA GLY A 96 -10.70 0.58 -1.55
C GLY A 96 -10.19 2.01 -1.64
N ARG A 97 -9.50 2.44 -0.58
CA ARG A 97 -8.79 3.72 -0.51
C ARG A 97 -7.43 3.47 0.12
N GLY A 98 -6.41 4.12 -0.43
CA GLY A 98 -5.09 4.03 0.14
C GLY A 98 -4.05 4.87 -0.59
N TYR A 99 -2.92 5.08 0.06
CA TYR A 99 -1.79 5.77 -0.53
C TYR A 99 -0.47 5.26 0.06
N GLY A 100 0.59 5.49 -0.69
CA GLY A 100 1.96 5.38 -0.21
C GLY A 100 2.72 6.67 -0.42
N ASN A 101 3.66 6.99 0.44
CA ASN A 101 4.55 8.13 0.21
C ASN A 101 5.48 7.82 -0.96
N ALA A 102 5.65 8.81 -1.84
CA ALA A 102 6.51 8.76 -3.01
C ALA A 102 7.41 10.00 -3.02
N GLY A 103 8.67 9.81 -2.64
CA GLY A 103 9.67 10.88 -2.66
C GLY A 103 10.07 11.23 -4.08
N GLN A 104 9.98 12.51 -4.43
CA GLN A 104 10.27 13.07 -5.74
C GLN A 104 11.50 13.97 -5.67
N GLY A 105 12.14 14.19 -6.83
CA GLY A 105 13.18 15.17 -6.98
C GLY A 105 14.60 14.66 -6.77
N TYR A 106 15.51 15.62 -6.66
CA TYR A 106 16.95 15.38 -6.62
C TYR A 106 17.68 16.51 -5.89
N LYS A 107 18.92 16.24 -5.46
CA LYS A 107 19.87 17.25 -5.01
C LYS A 107 20.94 17.46 -6.07
N LYS A 108 21.36 18.69 -6.30
CA LYS A 108 22.61 19.04 -7.01
C LYS A 108 23.65 19.58 -6.03
N ASP A 109 24.89 19.19 -6.21
CA ASP A 109 26.01 19.84 -5.50
C ASP A 109 26.51 21.07 -6.24
N ALA A 110 27.49 21.78 -5.64
CA ALA A 110 28.10 22.98 -6.22
C ALA A 110 28.79 22.72 -7.58
N ASN A 111 29.16 21.49 -7.87
CA ASN A 111 29.78 21.08 -9.12
C ASN A 111 28.74 20.65 -10.20
N GLY A 112 27.44 20.77 -9.88
CA GLY A 112 26.35 20.39 -10.77
C GLY A 112 26.04 18.88 -10.81
N THR A 113 26.67 18.06 -9.96
CA THR A 113 26.41 16.62 -9.86
C THR A 113 25.02 16.38 -9.31
N THR A 114 24.23 15.57 -10.01
CA THR A 114 22.86 15.26 -9.62
C THR A 114 22.78 13.99 -8.79
N TYR A 115 22.22 14.09 -7.58
CA TYR A 115 21.95 12.98 -6.67
C TYR A 115 20.47 12.67 -6.67
N ARG A 116 20.10 11.49 -7.19
CA ARG A 116 18.71 10.99 -7.22
C ARG A 116 18.47 9.98 -6.09
N ASN A 117 17.20 9.67 -5.86
CA ASN A 117 16.78 8.66 -4.88
C ASN A 117 17.32 8.92 -3.45
N MET A 118 17.36 10.20 -3.06
CA MET A 118 17.88 10.61 -1.76
C MET A 118 16.98 10.24 -0.59
N TRP A 119 15.71 9.91 -0.88
CA TRP A 119 14.72 9.47 0.10
C TRP A 119 14.97 8.05 0.64
N TYR A 120 15.86 7.29 0.03
CA TYR A 120 16.15 5.91 0.41
C TYR A 120 17.46 5.80 1.19
N GLY A 121 17.56 4.73 2.01
CA GLY A 121 18.68 4.54 2.92
C GLY A 121 19.93 3.91 2.28
N SER A 122 19.81 3.29 1.10
CA SER A 122 20.93 2.63 0.45
C SER A 122 20.89 2.76 -1.07
N TYR A 123 22.03 2.58 -1.68
CA TYR A 123 22.17 2.45 -3.12
C TYR A 123 23.34 1.52 -3.45
N LYS A 124 23.13 0.50 -4.25
CA LYS A 124 24.16 -0.50 -4.63
C LYS A 124 24.92 -1.06 -3.41
N GLY A 125 24.18 -1.41 -2.37
CA GLY A 125 24.75 -1.96 -1.14
C GLY A 125 25.43 -0.97 -0.19
N ASN A 126 25.56 0.30 -0.59
CA ASN A 126 26.20 1.35 0.24
C ASN A 126 25.13 2.14 1.01
N LEU A 127 25.46 2.46 2.26
CA LEU A 127 24.66 3.34 3.09
C LEU A 127 24.70 4.75 2.52
N LYS A 128 23.53 5.38 2.37
CA LYS A 128 23.43 6.81 2.04
C LYS A 128 23.50 7.65 3.31
N THR A 129 24.33 8.69 3.27
CA THR A 129 24.59 9.57 4.40
C THR A 129 23.99 10.97 4.25
N TYR A 130 23.44 11.29 3.09
CA TYR A 130 22.79 12.58 2.83
C TYR A 130 21.49 12.70 3.61
N PHE A 131 21.19 13.90 4.08
CA PHE A 131 20.01 14.22 4.87
C PHE A 131 19.87 13.27 6.08
N ARG A 132 20.96 13.09 6.81
CA ARG A 132 20.99 12.28 8.03
C ARG A 132 21.53 13.10 9.19
N ASN A 133 20.84 13.01 10.31
CA ASN A 133 21.30 13.48 11.59
C ASN A 133 22.43 12.59 12.12
N SER A 134 23.12 13.04 13.16
CA SER A 134 24.23 12.27 13.76
C SER A 134 23.81 10.92 14.32
N ASP A 135 22.55 10.75 14.68
CA ASP A 135 21.94 9.49 15.14
C ASP A 135 21.40 8.63 13.99
N GLY A 136 21.59 9.05 12.73
CA GLY A 136 21.17 8.36 11.52
C GLY A 136 19.70 8.55 11.16
N THR A 137 18.92 9.31 11.91
CA THR A 137 17.55 9.68 11.54
C THR A 137 17.54 10.57 10.30
N PHE A 138 16.46 10.49 9.53
CA PHE A 138 16.31 11.31 8.34
C PHE A 138 16.06 12.78 8.73
N ALA A 139 16.86 13.69 8.18
CA ALA A 139 16.79 15.12 8.43
C ALA A 139 15.87 15.81 7.42
N TYR A 140 14.57 15.81 7.70
CA TYR A 140 13.54 16.42 6.83
C TYR A 140 13.66 17.94 6.79
N ASP A 141 14.10 18.56 7.87
CA ASP A 141 14.44 19.99 7.98
C ASP A 141 15.47 20.42 6.93
N GLN A 142 16.53 19.65 6.73
CA GLN A 142 17.55 19.96 5.72
C GLN A 142 16.99 19.95 4.28
N ILE A 143 15.93 19.19 4.01
CA ILE A 143 15.26 19.25 2.70
C ILE A 143 14.45 20.53 2.58
N ASN A 144 13.79 20.97 3.63
CA ASN A 144 13.05 22.22 3.65
C ASN A 144 14.02 23.40 3.43
N ASP A 145 15.11 23.46 4.18
CA ASP A 145 16.14 24.49 4.04
C ASP A 145 16.73 24.54 2.61
N MET A 146 16.99 23.38 2.04
CA MET A 146 17.47 23.26 0.65
C MET A 146 16.44 23.77 -0.36
N ASN A 147 15.17 23.47 -0.15
CA ASN A 147 14.09 23.93 -1.02
C ASN A 147 13.86 25.44 -0.90
N GLU A 148 13.91 25.99 0.30
CA GLU A 148 13.79 27.42 0.56
C GLU A 148 14.95 28.23 -0.04
N ALA A 149 16.15 27.67 -0.02
CA ALA A 149 17.34 28.31 -0.62
C ALA A 149 17.42 28.15 -2.15
N SER A 150 16.45 27.49 -2.79
CA SER A 150 16.48 27.19 -4.22
C SER A 150 15.75 28.25 -5.03
N ASP A 151 16.44 28.93 -5.93
CA ASP A 151 15.87 29.89 -6.89
C ASP A 151 14.97 29.22 -7.96
N ASN A 152 15.03 27.89 -8.08
CA ASN A 152 14.31 27.11 -9.09
C ASN A 152 13.10 26.34 -8.52
N GLY A 153 12.61 26.73 -7.33
CA GLY A 153 11.54 26.04 -6.62
C GLY A 153 12.00 24.76 -5.91
N SER A 154 11.06 23.98 -5.40
CA SER A 154 11.37 22.79 -4.59
C SER A 154 12.13 21.73 -5.40
N MET A 155 13.32 21.40 -4.97
CA MET A 155 14.16 20.36 -5.60
C MET A 155 13.76 18.95 -5.16
N MET A 156 13.26 18.80 -3.94
CA MET A 156 12.77 17.53 -3.40
C MET A 156 11.42 17.74 -2.73
N ALA A 157 10.47 16.88 -3.03
CA ALA A 157 9.13 16.93 -2.46
C ALA A 157 8.66 15.52 -2.10
N MET A 158 7.77 15.43 -1.10
CA MET A 158 7.07 14.21 -0.76
C MET A 158 5.65 14.29 -1.34
N SER A 159 5.32 13.41 -2.27
CA SER A 159 3.96 13.23 -2.77
C SER A 159 3.30 12.01 -2.16
N LYS A 160 1.97 11.90 -2.34
CA LYS A 160 1.21 10.70 -2.04
C LYS A 160 0.83 10.03 -3.36
N SER A 161 1.27 8.80 -3.56
CA SER A 161 0.75 7.95 -4.65
C SER A 161 -0.54 7.32 -4.17
N ILE A 162 -1.67 7.91 -4.58
CA ILE A 162 -3.01 7.53 -4.13
C ILE A 162 -3.57 6.47 -5.08
N ASN A 163 -4.06 5.39 -4.51
CA ASN A 163 -4.66 4.27 -5.22
C ASN A 163 -6.03 3.97 -4.63
N GLU A 164 -7.05 4.12 -5.44
CA GLU A 164 -8.44 3.89 -5.07
C GLU A 164 -9.11 2.95 -6.03
N HIS A 165 -10.11 2.20 -5.55
CA HIS A 165 -10.95 1.44 -6.43
C HIS A 165 -12.41 1.38 -5.95
N ASN A 166 -13.31 1.26 -6.91
CA ASN A 166 -14.68 0.84 -6.71
C ASN A 166 -14.88 -0.44 -7.52
N TRP A 167 -15.27 -1.50 -6.83
CA TRP A 167 -15.47 -2.82 -7.40
C TRP A 167 -16.83 -3.35 -6.98
N TYR A 168 -17.68 -3.67 -7.96
CA TYR A 168 -19.01 -4.22 -7.78
C TYR A 168 -19.10 -5.48 -8.61
N GLY A 169 -19.75 -6.51 -8.07
CA GLY A 169 -19.96 -7.74 -8.79
C GLY A 169 -21.28 -8.42 -8.43
N LEU A 170 -21.79 -9.16 -9.39
CA LEU A 170 -22.93 -10.04 -9.26
C LEU A 170 -22.61 -11.36 -9.94
N LEU A 171 -22.60 -12.42 -9.17
CA LEU A 171 -22.45 -13.78 -9.65
C LEU A 171 -23.74 -14.56 -9.37
N SER A 172 -24.31 -15.20 -10.38
CA SER A 172 -25.49 -16.04 -10.21
C SER A 172 -25.31 -17.36 -10.95
N THR A 173 -25.52 -18.48 -10.25
CA THR A 173 -25.37 -19.83 -10.80
C THR A 173 -26.64 -20.62 -10.59
N TYR A 174 -27.20 -21.12 -11.66
CA TYR A 174 -28.30 -22.04 -11.67
C TYR A 174 -27.81 -23.49 -11.87
N THR A 175 -28.31 -24.38 -11.06
CA THR A 175 -27.98 -25.80 -11.12
C THR A 175 -29.29 -26.61 -11.22
N THR A 176 -29.34 -27.63 -12.08
CA THR A 176 -30.49 -28.52 -12.16
C THR A 176 -30.11 -29.90 -12.65
N LYS A 177 -30.96 -30.90 -12.31
CA LYS A 177 -30.85 -32.29 -12.79
C LYS A 177 -31.93 -32.59 -13.76
N PHE A 178 -31.56 -33.13 -14.92
CA PHE A 178 -32.47 -33.68 -15.91
C PHE A 178 -32.45 -35.20 -15.84
N GLY A 179 -33.51 -35.79 -15.25
CA GLY A 179 -33.52 -37.22 -14.96
C GLY A 179 -32.45 -37.61 -13.94
N ASP A 180 -31.90 -38.81 -14.11
CA ASP A 180 -30.86 -39.38 -13.22
C ASP A 180 -29.45 -39.31 -13.84
N TYR A 181 -29.34 -38.80 -15.07
CA TYR A 181 -28.10 -38.93 -15.87
C TYR A 181 -27.44 -37.61 -16.27
N ILE A 182 -28.15 -36.48 -16.16
CA ILE A 182 -27.61 -35.18 -16.62
C ILE A 182 -27.70 -34.17 -15.51
N ASP A 183 -26.54 -33.67 -15.09
CA ASP A 183 -26.42 -32.50 -14.25
C ASP A 183 -26.05 -31.29 -15.14
N PHE A 184 -26.83 -30.22 -15.04
CA PHE A 184 -26.61 -28.97 -15.72
C PHE A 184 -26.30 -27.87 -14.71
N TYR A 185 -25.32 -27.06 -15.00
CA TYR A 185 -25.07 -25.82 -14.31
C TYR A 185 -24.74 -24.73 -15.33
N GLY A 186 -25.20 -23.51 -15.08
CA GLY A 186 -24.93 -22.34 -15.91
C GLY A 186 -25.12 -21.09 -15.10
N GLY A 187 -24.47 -20.02 -15.46
CA GLY A 187 -24.51 -18.81 -14.66
C GLY A 187 -24.13 -17.54 -15.41
N ILE A 188 -24.26 -16.43 -14.71
CA ILE A 188 -23.91 -15.09 -15.14
C ILE A 188 -22.93 -14.53 -14.14
N ASP A 189 -21.84 -13.96 -14.64
CA ASP A 189 -20.89 -13.17 -13.86
C ASP A 189 -20.83 -11.74 -14.45
N PHE A 190 -21.19 -10.78 -13.61
CA PHE A 190 -21.09 -9.36 -13.95
C PHE A 190 -20.11 -8.69 -13.01
N LEU A 191 -19.14 -7.99 -13.58
CA LEU A 191 -18.11 -7.26 -12.86
C LEU A 191 -18.00 -5.83 -13.37
N TYR A 192 -18.05 -4.87 -12.46
CA TYR A 192 -17.67 -3.49 -12.72
C TYR A 192 -16.48 -3.09 -11.83
N TYR A 193 -15.42 -2.61 -12.45
CA TYR A 193 -14.23 -2.12 -11.74
C TYR A 193 -13.82 -0.75 -12.25
N LYS A 194 -13.60 0.18 -11.32
CA LYS A 194 -13.00 1.48 -11.59
C LYS A 194 -11.83 1.71 -10.64
N GLY A 195 -10.61 1.76 -11.19
CA GLY A 195 -9.40 2.20 -10.48
C GLY A 195 -9.15 3.68 -10.71
N THR A 196 -8.67 4.38 -9.69
CA THR A 196 -8.20 5.77 -9.77
C THR A 196 -6.82 5.84 -9.16
N HIS A 197 -5.88 6.41 -9.91
CA HIS A 197 -4.49 6.61 -9.50
C HIS A 197 -4.14 8.08 -9.66
N THR A 198 -3.69 8.72 -8.56
CA THR A 198 -3.28 10.12 -8.54
C THR A 198 -2.03 10.31 -7.69
N ASN A 199 -1.30 11.39 -7.93
CA ASN A 199 -0.11 11.79 -7.18
C ASN A 199 -0.27 13.20 -6.64
#